data_986290469731533a5c300180c4d686ef
#
_entry.id   986290469731533a5c300180c4d686ef
#
_cell.length_a   1.000
_cell.length_b   1.000
_cell.length_c   1.000
_cell.angle_alpha   90.00
_cell.angle_beta   90.00
_cell.angle_gamma   90.00
#
_symmetry.space_group_name_H-M   'P 1'
#
loop_
_entity.id
_entity.type
_entity.pdbx_description
1 polymer ?
#
loop_
_entity_poly.entity_id
_entity_poly.type
_entity_poly.pdbx_seq_one_letter_code
_entity_poly.pdbx_strand_id
1 'polypeptide(L)'
;MANDTKKKSAKVRLEDAFTPKASISKKAYALLAVLSFVLIFLYWAYAVYVKHVDSMFLPSPAKTFESAKNMFLTGGFLTDIRMSVQRVLIGFLISAVVGIPLGLLIGTYAPFAAFLEPFFSFFRYLPASAFIQLFILWIGIGESSKVAIIIVGSVAQI
;
A
#
# COMPACT_ATOMS: atom_id res chain seq x y z
N MET A 1 -0.45 -9.97 -52.98
CA MET A 1 0.73 -9.30 -52.39
C MET A 1 0.42 -8.48 -51.14
N ALA A 2 -0.71 -7.79 -51.03
CA ALA A 2 -1.03 -6.96 -49.83
C ALA A 2 -1.32 -7.73 -48.53
N ASN A 3 -1.69 -9.03 -48.61
CA ASN A 3 -2.05 -9.81 -47.45
C ASN A 3 -0.82 -10.45 -46.74
N ASP A 4 0.25 -10.68 -47.48
CA ASP A 4 1.51 -11.22 -46.95
C ASP A 4 2.33 -10.19 -46.16
N THR A 5 2.28 -8.92 -46.58
CA THR A 5 2.96 -7.83 -45.90
C THR A 5 2.32 -7.53 -44.52
N LYS A 6 0.97 -7.66 -44.41
CA LYS A 6 0.25 -7.46 -43.12
C LYS A 6 0.53 -8.60 -42.14
N LYS A 7 0.66 -9.84 -42.62
CA LYS A 7 0.97 -11.02 -41.81
C LYS A 7 2.43 -11.01 -41.31
N LYS A 8 3.35 -10.57 -42.17
CA LYS A 8 4.77 -10.40 -41.84
C LYS A 8 4.98 -9.28 -40.81
N SER A 9 4.25 -8.14 -40.95
CA SER A 9 4.28 -7.04 -39.99
C SER A 9 3.74 -7.41 -38.60
N ALA A 10 2.72 -8.27 -38.52
CA ALA A 10 2.18 -8.74 -37.24
C ALA A 10 3.12 -9.73 -36.52
N LYS A 11 3.80 -10.60 -37.31
CA LYS A 11 4.75 -11.59 -36.77
C LYS A 11 6.02 -10.94 -36.23
N VAL A 12 6.55 -9.96 -36.93
CA VAL A 12 7.71 -9.15 -36.49
C VAL A 12 7.38 -8.39 -35.21
N ARG A 13 6.16 -7.85 -35.06
CA ARG A 13 5.73 -7.15 -33.82
C ARG A 13 5.63 -8.07 -32.60
N LEU A 14 5.32 -9.34 -32.76
CA LEU A 14 5.25 -10.30 -31.65
C LEU A 14 6.67 -10.72 -31.20
N GLU A 15 7.56 -10.94 -32.13
CA GLU A 15 8.95 -11.29 -31.83
C GLU A 15 9.70 -10.13 -31.15
N ASP A 16 9.45 -8.88 -31.59
CA ASP A 16 10.03 -7.68 -30.97
C ASP A 16 9.51 -7.43 -29.53
N ALA A 17 8.29 -7.85 -29.23
CA ALA A 17 7.70 -7.65 -27.91
C ALA A 17 8.37 -8.50 -26.78
N PHE A 18 9.03 -9.59 -27.16
CA PHE A 18 9.76 -10.46 -26.23
C PHE A 18 11.28 -10.21 -26.21
N THR A 19 11.77 -9.22 -26.95
CA THR A 19 13.18 -8.82 -26.85
C THR A 19 13.40 -7.99 -25.57
N PRO A 20 14.49 -8.24 -24.81
CA PRO A 20 14.80 -7.45 -23.63
C PRO A 20 14.88 -5.95 -23.95
N LYS A 21 14.21 -5.11 -23.16
CA LYS A 21 14.11 -3.64 -23.33
C LYS A 21 13.33 -3.14 -24.56
N ALA A 22 12.58 -4.00 -25.28
CA ALA A 22 11.68 -3.54 -26.33
C ALA A 22 10.52 -2.73 -25.75
N SER A 23 10.24 -1.58 -26.36
CA SER A 23 9.11 -0.74 -25.95
C SER A 23 7.81 -1.27 -26.56
N ILE A 24 6.84 -1.61 -25.72
CA ILE A 24 5.50 -2.01 -26.15
C ILE A 24 4.67 -0.74 -26.41
N SER A 25 3.76 -0.78 -27.39
CA SER A 25 2.86 0.34 -27.64
C SER A 25 2.00 0.63 -26.39
N LYS A 26 1.70 1.91 -26.12
CA LYS A 26 0.86 2.33 -24.98
C LYS A 26 -0.48 1.60 -24.93
N LYS A 27 -1.08 1.31 -26.09
CA LYS A 27 -2.35 0.55 -26.18
C LYS A 27 -2.18 -0.92 -25.81
N ALA A 28 -1.11 -1.57 -26.23
CA ALA A 28 -0.81 -2.96 -25.86
C ALA A 28 -0.48 -3.06 -24.36
N TYR A 29 0.26 -2.12 -23.81
CA TYR A 29 0.53 -2.04 -22.39
C TYR A 29 -0.77 -1.91 -21.57
N ALA A 30 -1.66 -0.98 -21.92
CA ALA A 30 -2.93 -0.81 -21.26
C ALA A 30 -3.82 -2.06 -21.38
N LEU A 31 -3.86 -2.70 -22.56
CA LEU A 31 -4.62 -3.94 -22.77
C LEU A 31 -4.11 -5.07 -21.87
N LEU A 32 -2.78 -5.27 -21.79
CA LEU A 32 -2.17 -6.30 -20.97
C LEU A 32 -2.41 -6.02 -19.48
N ALA A 33 -2.33 -4.75 -19.06
CA ALA A 33 -2.64 -4.35 -17.70
C ALA A 33 -4.10 -4.68 -17.33
N VAL A 34 -5.07 -4.30 -18.17
CA VAL A 34 -6.49 -4.65 -17.95
C VAL A 34 -6.68 -6.16 -17.95
N LEU A 35 -6.07 -6.87 -18.87
CA LEU A 35 -6.16 -8.32 -18.96
C LEU A 35 -5.66 -9.01 -17.68
N SER A 36 -4.58 -8.51 -17.07
CA SER A 36 -4.08 -9.07 -15.81
C SER A 36 -5.09 -8.95 -14.67
N PHE A 37 -5.76 -7.79 -14.52
CA PHE A 37 -6.83 -7.63 -13.53
C PHE A 37 -8.04 -8.53 -13.81
N VAL A 38 -8.43 -8.64 -15.08
CA VAL A 38 -9.54 -9.53 -15.49
C VAL A 38 -9.23 -10.98 -15.17
N LEU A 39 -8.01 -11.45 -15.45
CA LEU A 39 -7.60 -12.82 -15.14
C LEU A 39 -7.60 -13.10 -13.62
N ILE A 40 -7.12 -12.16 -12.81
CA ILE A 40 -7.16 -12.28 -11.34
C ILE A 40 -8.62 -12.36 -10.87
N PHE A 41 -9.49 -11.50 -11.38
CA PHE A 41 -10.90 -11.51 -11.02
C PHE A 41 -11.63 -12.78 -11.43
N LEU A 42 -11.35 -13.29 -12.65
CA LEU A 42 -11.89 -14.55 -13.14
C LEU A 42 -11.40 -15.74 -12.32
N TYR A 43 -10.10 -15.74 -11.95
CA TYR A 43 -9.55 -16.77 -11.08
C TYR A 43 -10.21 -16.76 -9.69
N TRP A 44 -10.43 -15.58 -9.12
CA TRP A 44 -11.17 -15.43 -7.86
C TRP A 44 -12.59 -15.97 -7.97
N ALA A 45 -13.35 -15.57 -9.00
CA ALA A 45 -14.69 -16.08 -9.26
C ALA A 45 -14.70 -17.60 -9.46
N TYR A 46 -13.76 -18.14 -10.23
CA TYR A 46 -13.60 -19.58 -10.43
C TYR A 46 -13.33 -20.31 -9.10
N ALA A 47 -12.41 -19.81 -8.28
CA ALA A 47 -12.09 -20.43 -7.00
C ALA A 47 -13.31 -20.53 -6.07
N VAL A 48 -14.14 -19.48 -6.04
CA VAL A 48 -15.32 -19.43 -5.17
C VAL A 48 -16.50 -20.24 -5.73
N TYR A 49 -16.84 -20.04 -7.01
CA TYR A 49 -18.06 -20.62 -7.58
C TYR A 49 -17.89 -22.04 -8.12
N VAL A 50 -16.69 -22.40 -8.57
CA VAL A 50 -16.41 -23.72 -9.16
C VAL A 50 -15.68 -24.65 -8.19
N LYS A 51 -14.66 -24.13 -7.49
CA LYS A 51 -13.92 -24.90 -6.49
C LYS A 51 -14.56 -24.92 -5.11
N HIS A 52 -15.63 -24.14 -4.91
CA HIS A 52 -16.39 -24.07 -3.66
C HIS A 52 -15.49 -23.81 -2.43
N VAL A 53 -14.50 -22.92 -2.58
CA VAL A 53 -13.68 -22.50 -1.44
C VAL A 53 -14.59 -21.87 -0.39
N ASP A 54 -14.40 -22.28 0.86
CA ASP A 54 -15.21 -21.80 1.98
C ASP A 54 -15.17 -20.27 2.06
N SER A 55 -16.35 -19.66 2.22
CA SER A 55 -16.51 -18.22 2.29
C SER A 55 -15.84 -17.59 3.51
N MET A 56 -15.42 -18.39 4.50
CA MET A 56 -14.61 -17.94 5.62
C MET A 56 -13.19 -17.56 5.19
N PHE A 57 -12.61 -18.27 4.21
CA PHE A 57 -11.27 -18.00 3.70
C PHE A 57 -11.29 -17.07 2.47
N LEU A 58 -12.29 -17.25 1.60
CA LEU A 58 -12.40 -16.48 0.36
C LEU A 58 -13.86 -16.15 0.07
N PRO A 59 -14.36 -14.97 0.49
CA PRO A 59 -15.73 -14.55 0.20
C PRO A 59 -15.94 -14.34 -1.30
N SER A 60 -17.19 -14.56 -1.76
CA SER A 60 -17.52 -14.33 -3.17
C SER A 60 -17.49 -12.84 -3.53
N PRO A 61 -17.23 -12.49 -4.80
CA PRO A 61 -17.31 -11.11 -5.26
C PRO A 61 -18.64 -10.43 -4.91
N ALA A 62 -19.76 -11.16 -5.04
CA ALA A 62 -21.10 -10.66 -4.69
C ALA A 62 -21.22 -10.33 -3.19
N LYS A 63 -20.80 -11.24 -2.30
CA LYS A 63 -20.80 -10.99 -0.85
C LYS A 63 -19.88 -9.83 -0.46
N THR A 64 -18.73 -9.71 -1.13
CA THR A 64 -17.79 -8.60 -0.88
C THR A 64 -18.43 -7.26 -1.23
N PHE A 65 -19.10 -7.18 -2.37
CA PHE A 65 -19.81 -5.96 -2.79
C PHE A 65 -20.99 -5.62 -1.86
N GLU A 66 -21.78 -6.61 -1.46
CA GLU A 66 -22.87 -6.46 -0.52
C GLU A 66 -22.38 -5.96 0.85
N SER A 67 -21.31 -6.57 1.37
CA SER A 67 -20.67 -6.14 2.62
C SER A 67 -20.14 -4.71 2.52
N ALA A 68 -19.48 -4.35 1.42
CA ALA A 68 -19.03 -2.98 1.19
C ALA A 68 -20.21 -2.01 1.20
N LYS A 69 -21.30 -2.32 0.47
CA LYS A 69 -22.52 -1.49 0.45
C LYS A 69 -23.09 -1.30 1.85
N ASN A 70 -23.21 -2.39 2.62
CA ASN A 70 -23.74 -2.34 3.98
C ASN A 70 -22.85 -1.53 4.93
N MET A 71 -21.52 -1.64 4.81
CA MET A 71 -20.59 -0.83 5.58
C MET A 71 -20.80 0.67 5.34
N PHE A 72 -20.99 1.09 4.08
CA PHE A 72 -21.21 2.50 3.74
C PHE A 72 -22.57 3.02 4.17
N LEU A 73 -23.62 2.17 4.06
CA LEU A 73 -24.99 2.62 4.31
C LEU A 73 -25.40 2.56 5.78
N THR A 74 -24.97 1.51 6.50
CA THR A 74 -25.44 1.22 7.87
C THR A 74 -24.34 0.93 8.87
N GLY A 75 -23.13 0.60 8.41
CA GLY A 75 -22.03 0.12 9.24
C GLY A 75 -21.18 1.22 9.90
N GLY A 76 -21.51 2.49 9.76
CA GLY A 76 -20.72 3.58 10.37
C GLY A 76 -19.33 3.79 9.76
N PHE A 77 -19.06 3.22 8.60
CA PHE A 77 -17.74 3.23 7.94
C PHE A 77 -17.19 4.65 7.71
N LEU A 78 -18.06 5.63 7.44
CA LEU A 78 -17.65 7.04 7.33
C LEU A 78 -17.11 7.59 8.65
N THR A 79 -17.66 7.16 9.77
CA THR A 79 -17.14 7.51 11.10
C THR A 79 -15.77 6.89 11.32
N ASP A 80 -15.56 5.63 10.93
CA ASP A 80 -14.28 4.95 11.03
C ASP A 80 -13.21 5.61 10.15
N ILE A 81 -13.58 6.04 8.93
CA ILE A 81 -12.71 6.83 8.05
C ILE A 81 -12.31 8.14 8.73
N ARG A 82 -13.27 8.88 9.26
CA ARG A 82 -13.01 10.16 9.95
C ARG A 82 -12.05 9.96 11.12
N MET A 83 -12.29 8.97 11.97
CA MET A 83 -11.42 8.66 13.10
C MET A 83 -10.02 8.25 12.66
N SER A 84 -9.91 7.49 11.57
CA SER A 84 -8.62 7.09 11.00
C SER A 84 -7.84 8.27 10.44
N VAL A 85 -8.49 9.16 9.69
CA VAL A 85 -7.89 10.39 9.17
C VAL A 85 -7.44 11.30 10.32
N GLN A 86 -8.29 11.51 11.32
CA GLN A 86 -7.96 12.31 12.49
C GLN A 86 -6.74 11.77 13.23
N ARG A 87 -6.68 10.46 13.45
CA ARG A 87 -5.55 9.77 14.11
C ARG A 87 -4.23 9.97 13.33
N VAL A 88 -4.27 9.79 12.01
CA VAL A 88 -3.11 9.97 11.15
C VAL A 88 -2.65 11.42 11.16
N LEU A 89 -3.56 12.38 11.05
CA LEU A 89 -3.23 13.80 11.09
C LEU A 89 -2.61 14.21 12.42
N ILE A 90 -3.17 13.79 13.55
CA ILE A 90 -2.61 14.09 14.89
C ILE A 90 -1.21 13.48 15.01
N GLY A 91 -1.05 12.21 14.67
CA GLY A 91 0.25 11.53 14.74
C GLY A 91 1.29 12.20 13.85
N PHE A 92 0.92 12.54 12.62
CA PHE A 92 1.80 13.24 11.67
C PHE A 92 2.19 14.64 12.16
N LEU A 93 1.23 15.44 12.63
CA LEU A 93 1.53 16.80 13.13
C LEU A 93 2.48 16.78 14.33
N ILE A 94 2.28 15.85 15.27
CA ILE A 94 3.19 15.69 16.41
C ILE A 94 4.59 15.27 15.89
N SER A 95 4.64 14.32 14.97
CA SER A 95 5.89 13.88 14.36
C SER A 95 6.61 15.01 13.62
N ALA A 96 5.89 15.84 12.89
CA ALA A 96 6.46 16.97 12.15
C ALA A 96 7.02 18.03 13.11
N VAL A 97 6.28 18.36 14.18
CA VAL A 97 6.74 19.36 15.19
C VAL A 97 8.03 18.92 15.87
N VAL A 98 8.24 17.62 16.09
CA VAL A 98 9.46 17.06 16.68
C VAL A 98 10.52 16.76 15.63
N GLY A 99 10.14 16.11 14.54
CA GLY A 99 11.06 15.60 13.52
C GLY A 99 11.71 16.72 12.70
N ILE A 100 10.96 17.76 12.31
CA ILE A 100 11.50 18.84 11.49
C ILE A 100 12.64 19.58 12.21
N PRO A 101 12.48 20.06 13.47
CA PRO A 101 13.59 20.69 14.18
C PRO A 101 14.79 19.77 14.39
N LEU A 102 14.55 18.51 14.76
CA LEU A 102 15.63 17.52 14.92
C LEU A 102 16.34 17.23 13.61
N GLY A 103 15.61 17.07 12.50
CA GLY A 103 16.18 16.88 11.18
C GLY A 103 17.03 18.08 10.72
N LEU A 104 16.58 19.30 10.99
CA LEU A 104 17.36 20.50 10.72
C LEU A 104 18.64 20.57 11.55
N LEU A 105 18.59 20.22 12.84
CA LEU A 105 19.78 20.16 13.71
C LEU A 105 20.78 19.12 13.22
N ILE A 106 20.33 17.93 12.88
CA ILE A 106 21.16 16.84 12.35
C ILE A 106 21.77 17.26 11.00
N GLY A 107 20.97 17.84 10.11
CA GLY A 107 21.44 18.25 8.78
C GLY A 107 22.38 19.46 8.78
N THR A 108 22.33 20.28 9.83
CA THR A 108 23.11 21.53 9.89
C THR A 108 24.39 21.39 10.71
N TYR A 109 24.36 20.65 11.81
CA TYR A 109 25.45 20.58 12.76
C TYR A 109 26.08 19.18 12.87
N ALA A 110 27.33 19.03 12.47
CA ALA A 110 28.08 17.76 12.49
C ALA A 110 28.08 17.05 13.87
N PRO A 111 28.20 17.72 15.04
CA PRO A 111 28.12 17.03 16.33
C PRO A 111 26.76 16.39 16.59
N PHE A 112 25.68 17.06 16.20
CA PHE A 112 24.33 16.50 16.33
C PHE A 112 24.12 15.34 15.35
N ALA A 113 24.62 15.45 14.14
CA ALA A 113 24.61 14.35 13.18
C ALA A 113 25.33 13.11 13.74
N ALA A 114 26.56 13.27 14.19
CA ALA A 114 27.36 12.18 14.73
C ALA A 114 26.71 11.49 15.94
N PHE A 115 25.99 12.24 16.78
CA PHE A 115 25.34 11.69 17.97
C PHE A 115 23.95 11.07 17.70
N LEU A 116 23.13 11.72 16.88
CA LEU A 116 21.71 11.35 16.70
C LEU A 116 21.47 10.44 15.49
N GLU A 117 22.25 10.60 14.43
CA GLU A 117 22.03 9.86 13.18
C GLU A 117 22.09 8.34 13.35
N PRO A 118 23.03 7.73 14.11
CA PRO A 118 23.03 6.29 14.34
C PRO A 118 21.75 5.80 15.03
N PHE A 119 21.21 6.60 15.96
CA PHE A 119 19.99 6.29 16.69
C PHE A 119 18.76 6.33 15.76
N PHE A 120 18.58 7.41 15.00
CA PHE A 120 17.48 7.51 14.03
C PHE A 120 17.58 6.49 12.90
N SER A 121 18.79 6.20 12.44
CA SER A 121 19.02 5.15 11.45
C SER A 121 18.58 3.78 11.96
N PHE A 122 18.89 3.44 13.21
CA PHE A 122 18.42 2.21 13.82
C PHE A 122 16.88 2.12 13.85
N PHE A 123 16.20 3.18 14.32
CA PHE A 123 14.73 3.21 14.37
C PHE A 123 14.07 3.17 12.99
N ARG A 124 14.70 3.75 11.97
CA ARG A 124 14.18 3.74 10.58
C ARG A 124 14.11 2.32 10.00
N TYR A 125 15.02 1.43 10.40
CA TYR A 125 15.00 0.03 9.94
C TYR A 125 14.05 -0.85 10.76
N LEU A 126 13.58 -0.40 11.92
CA LEU A 126 12.62 -1.16 12.71
C LEU A 126 11.20 -0.92 12.18
N PRO A 127 10.44 -2.00 11.91
CA PRO A 127 9.04 -1.84 11.55
C PRO A 127 8.26 -1.26 12.73
N ALA A 128 7.50 -0.19 12.48
CA ALA A 128 6.67 0.44 13.52
C ALA A 128 5.70 -0.54 14.19
N SER A 129 5.29 -1.60 13.45
CA SER A 129 4.45 -2.67 13.97
C SER A 129 5.10 -3.47 15.10
N ALA A 130 6.42 -3.51 15.22
CA ALA A 130 7.11 -4.18 16.32
C ALA A 130 6.83 -3.52 17.68
N PHE A 131 6.47 -2.24 17.67
CA PHE A 131 6.15 -1.50 18.89
C PHE A 131 4.68 -1.62 19.35
N ILE A 132 3.82 -2.30 18.57
CA ILE A 132 2.38 -2.39 18.87
C ILE A 132 2.15 -2.98 20.27
N GLN A 133 2.77 -4.14 20.58
CA GLN A 133 2.60 -4.81 21.86
C GLN A 133 3.15 -3.96 23.02
N LEU A 134 4.25 -3.27 22.79
CA LEU A 134 4.87 -2.41 23.80
C LEU A 134 3.98 -1.22 24.14
N PHE A 135 3.40 -0.55 23.15
CA PHE A 135 2.47 0.55 23.37
C PHE A 135 1.15 0.10 23.98
N ILE A 136 0.64 -1.08 23.61
CA ILE A 136 -0.54 -1.65 24.29
C ILE A 136 -0.23 -1.91 25.76
N LEU A 137 0.95 -2.42 26.09
CA LEU A 137 1.35 -2.69 27.48
C LEU A 137 1.51 -1.40 28.29
N TRP A 138 2.08 -0.34 27.72
CA TRP A 138 2.40 0.91 28.45
C TRP A 138 1.22 1.89 28.51
N ILE A 139 0.47 2.01 27.41
CA ILE A 139 -0.58 3.02 27.26
C ILE A 139 -1.98 2.42 27.35
N GLY A 140 -2.08 1.10 27.11
CA GLY A 140 -3.34 0.38 27.02
C GLY A 140 -3.90 0.28 25.60
N ILE A 141 -5.03 -0.42 25.48
CA ILE A 141 -5.75 -0.56 24.20
C ILE A 141 -6.60 0.67 23.98
N GLY A 142 -6.28 1.48 22.96
CA GLY A 142 -7.07 2.68 22.67
C GLY A 142 -6.51 3.51 21.51
N GLU A 143 -7.06 4.70 21.32
CA GLU A 143 -6.63 5.64 20.28
C GLU A 143 -5.22 6.18 20.53
N SER A 144 -4.86 6.40 21.79
CA SER A 144 -3.54 6.89 22.17
C SER A 144 -2.41 5.95 21.71
N SER A 145 -2.59 4.64 21.87
CA SER A 145 -1.59 3.64 21.40
C SER A 145 -1.43 3.66 19.89
N LYS A 146 -2.53 3.82 19.16
CA LYS A 146 -2.52 3.91 17.69
C LYS A 146 -1.79 5.17 17.21
N VAL A 147 -2.04 6.31 17.88
CA VAL A 147 -1.34 7.56 17.58
C VAL A 147 0.16 7.45 17.92
N ALA A 148 0.52 6.83 19.05
CA ALA A 148 1.91 6.62 19.44
C ALA A 148 2.69 5.81 18.40
N ILE A 149 2.08 4.75 17.83
CA ILE A 149 2.68 3.94 16.75
C ILE A 149 2.95 4.80 15.51
N ILE A 150 2.00 5.67 15.15
CA ILE A 150 2.16 6.59 14.01
C ILE A 150 3.31 7.56 14.26
N ILE A 151 3.40 8.12 15.47
CA ILE A 151 4.47 9.05 15.84
C ILE A 151 5.84 8.38 15.69
N VAL A 152 6.04 7.20 16.30
CA VAL A 152 7.32 6.50 16.24
C VAL A 152 7.67 6.10 14.80
N GLY A 153 6.70 5.63 14.02
CA GLY A 153 6.92 5.29 12.63
C GLY A 153 7.24 6.48 11.73
N SER A 154 6.72 7.67 12.05
CA SER A 154 6.88 8.87 11.21
C SER A 154 8.09 9.72 11.60
N VAL A 155 8.38 9.91 12.88
CA VAL A 155 9.47 10.78 13.36
C VAL A 155 10.83 10.38 12.79
N ALA A 156 11.10 9.09 12.68
CA ALA A 156 12.37 8.59 12.14
C ALA A 156 12.50 8.74 10.60
N GLN A 157 11.40 9.08 9.91
CA GLN A 157 11.38 9.22 8.45
C GLN A 157 11.31 10.69 7.98
N ILE A 158 10.93 11.60 8.85
CA ILE A 158 10.95 13.04 8.60
C ILE A 158 12.36 13.58 8.75
#